data_82fb92ed0093da74037328ec7573a603
#
_entry.id   82fb92ed0093da74037328ec7573a603
#
_cell.length_a   1.000
_cell.length_b   1.000
_cell.length_c   1.000
_cell.angle_alpha   90.00
_cell.angle_beta   90.00
_cell.angle_gamma   90.00
#
_symmetry.space_group_name_H-M   'P 1'
#
loop_
_entity.id
_entity.type
_entity.pdbx_description
1 polymer ?
#
loop_
_entity_poly.entity_id
_entity_poly.type
_entity_poly.pdbx_seq_one_letter_code
_entity_poly.pdbx_strand_id
1 'polypeptide(L)'
;MAGEEKRGGRTIVASGDRDAFQLASNLTTILYPIRAGEMARIGPNEVQERYGVKPTQVPDFIALRGDPSDRIPGAKGVGASTAASLLRKYGSLERALAAGRFAQHADELRLYRTVATMDRTAPLPRLRNEAPQWARASALAQAWGLTQLASRLTALLQAVP
;
A
#
# COMPACT_ATOMS: atom_id res chain seq x y z
N MET A 1 4.18 11.59 -2.13
CA MET A 1 4.46 10.86 -0.88
C MET A 1 5.91 11.06 -0.42
N ALA A 2 6.93 10.49 -1.05
CA ALA A 2 8.33 10.65 -0.61
C ALA A 2 8.78 12.12 -0.47
N GLY A 3 8.33 13.00 -1.35
CA GLY A 3 8.59 14.44 -1.24
C GLY A 3 7.90 15.11 -0.05
N GLU A 4 6.71 14.64 0.35
CA GLU A 4 5.99 15.16 1.52
C GLU A 4 6.65 14.71 2.82
N GLU A 5 7.01 13.44 2.91
CA GLU A 5 7.76 12.91 4.07
C GLU A 5 9.09 13.63 4.28
N LYS A 6 9.82 13.96 3.19
CA LYS A 6 11.06 14.75 3.27
C LYS A 6 10.86 16.16 3.86
N ARG A 7 9.66 16.73 3.72
CA ARG A 7 9.27 18.02 4.31
C ARG A 7 8.67 17.87 5.72
N GLY A 8 8.64 16.67 6.28
CA GLY A 8 8.00 16.38 7.56
C GLY A 8 6.47 16.31 7.51
N GLY A 9 5.89 16.37 6.32
CA GLY A 9 4.45 16.27 6.12
C GLY A 9 3.93 14.83 6.26
N ARG A 10 2.63 14.71 6.53
CA ARG A 10 1.94 13.42 6.62
C ARG A 10 1.17 13.12 5.35
N THR A 11 1.16 11.85 4.96
CA THR A 11 0.45 11.37 3.77
C THR A 11 -0.60 10.34 4.16
N ILE A 12 -1.78 10.45 3.55
CA ILE A 12 -2.81 9.42 3.60
C ILE A 12 -2.99 8.88 2.19
N VAL A 13 -2.83 7.57 2.03
CA VAL A 13 -3.04 6.86 0.76
C VAL A 13 -4.31 6.03 0.89
N ALA A 14 -5.37 6.37 0.17
CA ALA A 14 -6.60 5.57 0.10
C ALA A 14 -6.47 4.57 -1.04
N SER A 15 -6.34 3.29 -0.72
CA SER A 15 -6.17 2.23 -1.72
C SER A 15 -6.69 0.89 -1.22
N GLY A 16 -7.35 0.13 -2.11
CA GLY A 16 -7.69 -1.29 -1.92
C GLY A 16 -6.57 -2.24 -2.33
N ASP A 17 -5.49 -1.71 -2.84
CA ASP A 17 -4.31 -2.47 -3.24
C ASP A 17 -3.40 -2.73 -2.02
N ARG A 18 -3.11 -4.00 -1.76
CA ARG A 18 -2.27 -4.42 -0.64
C ARG A 18 -0.78 -4.12 -0.87
N ASP A 19 -0.38 -3.94 -2.10
CA ASP A 19 0.99 -3.53 -2.42
C ASP A 19 1.31 -2.15 -1.85
N ALA A 20 0.28 -1.28 -1.68
CA ALA A 20 0.41 -0.01 -1.01
C ALA A 20 0.93 -0.12 0.45
N PHE A 21 0.84 -1.29 1.09
CA PHE A 21 1.34 -1.49 2.45
C PHE A 21 2.86 -1.31 2.56
N GLN A 22 3.62 -1.48 1.47
CA GLN A 22 5.04 -1.15 1.41
C GLN A 22 5.34 0.33 1.64
N LEU A 23 4.33 1.19 1.49
CA LEU A 23 4.44 2.64 1.64
C LEU A 23 4.20 3.12 3.07
N ALA A 24 3.69 2.24 3.95
CA ALA A 24 3.40 2.60 5.34
C ALA A 24 4.67 3.04 6.08
N SER A 25 4.58 4.16 6.78
CA SER A 25 5.66 4.74 7.59
C SER A 25 5.07 5.51 8.77
N ASN A 26 5.91 6.10 9.61
CA ASN A 26 5.44 6.98 10.69
C ASN A 26 4.75 8.25 10.16
N LEU A 27 4.95 8.60 8.90
CA LEU A 27 4.37 9.77 8.24
C LEU A 27 3.35 9.39 7.16
N THR A 28 3.27 8.13 6.76
CA THR A 28 2.33 7.66 5.74
C THR A 28 1.43 6.55 6.29
N THR A 29 0.12 6.78 6.22
CA THR A 29 -0.92 5.81 6.60
C THR A 29 -1.71 5.39 5.37
N ILE A 30 -1.95 4.08 5.21
CA ILE A 30 -2.82 3.56 4.16
C ILE A 30 -4.23 3.43 4.72
N LEU A 31 -5.23 4.03 4.06
CA LEU A 31 -6.64 3.76 4.30
C LEU A 31 -7.07 2.62 3.40
N TYR A 32 -7.25 1.45 4.00
CA TYR A 32 -7.59 0.22 3.32
C TYR A 32 -9.05 -0.16 3.54
N PRO A 33 -9.87 -0.34 2.48
CA PRO A 33 -11.27 -0.72 2.63
C PRO A 33 -11.37 -2.16 3.16
N ILE A 34 -12.17 -2.37 4.21
CA ILE A 34 -12.42 -3.69 4.82
C ILE A 34 -13.84 -4.17 4.61
N ARG A 35 -14.82 -3.29 4.72
CA ARG A 35 -16.25 -3.55 4.45
C ARG A 35 -16.88 -2.29 3.86
N ALA A 36 -18.15 -2.40 3.46
CA ALA A 36 -18.90 -1.26 2.94
C ALA A 36 -18.87 -0.07 3.92
N GLY A 37 -18.17 0.98 3.55
CA GLY A 37 -18.04 2.21 4.33
C GLY A 37 -16.98 2.21 5.44
N GLU A 38 -16.36 1.07 5.73
CA GLU A 38 -15.30 0.98 6.75
C GLU A 38 -13.91 0.97 6.12
N MET A 39 -13.00 1.73 6.73
CA MET A 39 -11.60 1.83 6.31
C MET A 39 -10.68 1.51 7.48
N ALA A 40 -9.79 0.53 7.30
CA ALA A 40 -8.71 0.29 8.24
C ALA A 40 -7.58 1.30 8.02
N ARG A 41 -6.99 1.78 9.09
CA ARG A 41 -5.76 2.58 9.06
C ARG A 41 -4.57 1.65 9.20
N ILE A 42 -3.77 1.56 8.15
CA ILE A 42 -2.62 0.66 8.08
C ILE A 42 -1.33 1.49 8.17
N GLY A 43 -0.68 1.41 9.29
CA GLY A 43 0.68 1.90 9.52
C GLY A 43 1.67 0.73 9.61
N PRO A 44 2.92 0.98 10.04
CA PRO A 44 3.95 -0.05 10.13
C PRO A 44 3.59 -1.22 11.06
N ASN A 45 2.91 -0.95 12.18
CA ASN A 45 2.52 -1.98 13.15
C ASN A 45 1.46 -2.92 12.55
N GLU A 46 0.45 -2.37 11.88
CA GLU A 46 -0.60 -3.16 11.25
C GLU A 46 -0.06 -4.02 10.10
N VAL A 47 0.96 -3.54 9.37
CA VAL A 47 1.66 -4.36 8.37
C VAL A 47 2.39 -5.51 9.05
N GLN A 48 3.09 -5.24 10.16
CA GLN A 48 3.81 -6.25 10.93
C GLN A 48 2.85 -7.29 11.51
N GLU A 49 1.69 -6.90 12.03
CA GLU A 49 0.67 -7.80 12.57
C GLU A 49 0.07 -8.69 11.47
N ARG A 50 -0.24 -8.11 10.30
CA ARG A 50 -0.89 -8.84 9.19
C ARG A 50 0.04 -9.79 8.45
N TYR A 51 1.29 -9.38 8.21
CA TYR A 51 2.22 -10.10 7.34
C TYR A 51 3.43 -10.66 8.07
N GLY A 52 3.68 -10.23 9.31
CA GLY A 52 4.86 -10.63 10.09
C GLY A 52 6.17 -10.03 9.56
N VAL A 53 6.07 -8.97 8.74
CA VAL A 53 7.21 -8.29 8.10
C VAL A 53 7.06 -6.77 8.18
N LYS A 54 8.16 -6.04 8.05
CA LYS A 54 8.16 -4.57 7.98
C LYS A 54 7.59 -4.10 6.62
N PRO A 55 7.02 -2.87 6.53
CA PRO A 55 6.57 -2.29 5.25
C PRO A 55 7.61 -2.41 4.13
N THR A 56 8.86 -2.11 4.42
CA THR A 56 9.96 -2.19 3.44
C THR A 56 10.24 -3.59 2.91
N GLN A 57 9.73 -4.62 3.58
CA GLN A 57 9.89 -6.03 3.19
C GLN A 57 8.66 -6.57 2.43
N VAL A 58 7.61 -5.77 2.26
CA VAL A 58 6.37 -6.21 1.58
C VAL A 58 6.65 -6.69 0.14
N PRO A 59 7.46 -6.03 -0.70
CA PRO A 59 7.80 -6.56 -2.02
C PRO A 59 8.52 -7.90 -1.98
N ASP A 60 9.46 -8.09 -1.06
CA ASP A 60 10.16 -9.36 -0.86
C ASP A 60 9.20 -10.46 -0.38
N PHE A 61 8.26 -10.09 0.50
CA PHE A 61 7.23 -11.00 1.00
C PHE A 61 6.30 -11.48 -0.12
N ILE A 62 5.86 -10.56 -0.99
CA ILE A 62 5.04 -10.88 -2.15
C ILE A 62 5.80 -11.76 -3.13
N ALA A 63 7.06 -11.44 -3.42
CA ALA A 63 7.90 -12.25 -4.30
C ALA A 63 8.06 -13.70 -3.80
N LEU A 64 8.19 -13.88 -2.47
CA LEU A 64 8.34 -15.21 -1.86
C LEU A 64 7.01 -15.96 -1.76
N ARG A 65 5.96 -15.33 -1.25
CA ARG A 65 4.64 -15.94 -1.02
C ARG A 65 3.85 -16.14 -2.31
N GLY A 66 4.05 -15.23 -3.27
CA GLY A 66 3.18 -15.01 -4.40
C GLY A 66 2.00 -14.08 -4.09
N ASP A 67 1.37 -13.59 -5.14
CA ASP A 67 0.09 -12.88 -5.08
C ASP A 67 -0.82 -13.34 -6.23
N PRO A 68 -1.91 -14.08 -5.93
CA PRO A 68 -2.83 -14.57 -6.95
C PRO A 68 -3.57 -13.44 -7.68
N SER A 69 -3.81 -12.28 -7.05
CA SER A 69 -4.50 -11.15 -7.69
C SER A 69 -3.68 -10.58 -8.84
N ASP A 70 -2.35 -10.57 -8.70
CA ASP A 70 -1.42 -10.06 -9.70
C ASP A 70 -0.76 -11.19 -10.50
N ARG A 71 -1.22 -12.44 -10.30
CA ARG A 71 -0.68 -13.64 -10.95
C ARG A 71 0.81 -13.85 -10.68
N ILE A 72 1.29 -13.44 -9.51
CA ILE A 72 2.65 -13.69 -9.05
C ILE A 72 2.67 -15.07 -8.38
N PRO A 73 3.39 -16.08 -8.95
CA PRO A 73 3.36 -17.45 -8.42
C PRO A 73 4.03 -17.58 -7.05
N GLY A 74 5.08 -16.79 -6.80
CA GLY A 74 5.93 -16.93 -5.63
C GLY A 74 6.90 -18.10 -5.70
N ALA A 75 7.62 -18.34 -4.62
CA ALA A 75 8.50 -19.50 -4.49
C ALA A 75 7.69 -20.76 -4.18
N LYS A 76 7.98 -21.85 -4.87
CA LYS A 76 7.28 -23.15 -4.70
C LYS A 76 7.31 -23.61 -3.25
N GLY A 77 6.13 -23.85 -2.67
CA GLY A 77 5.97 -24.34 -1.30
C GLY A 77 6.17 -23.26 -0.22
N VAL A 78 6.23 -21.98 -0.59
CA VAL A 78 6.40 -20.86 0.34
C VAL A 78 5.06 -20.16 0.55
N GLY A 79 4.43 -20.40 1.67
CA GLY A 79 3.25 -19.65 2.12
C GLY A 79 3.63 -18.42 2.97
N ALA A 80 2.62 -17.70 3.43
CA ALA A 80 2.81 -16.45 4.20
C ALA A 80 3.71 -16.60 5.43
N SER A 81 3.47 -17.63 6.25
CA SER A 81 4.26 -17.89 7.46
C SER A 81 5.73 -18.19 7.15
N THR A 82 5.98 -18.98 6.10
CA THR A 82 7.35 -19.32 5.65
C THR A 82 8.06 -18.09 5.09
N ALA A 83 7.39 -17.30 4.25
CA ALA A 83 7.93 -16.06 3.71
C ALA A 83 8.33 -15.08 4.82
N ALA A 84 7.43 -14.86 5.79
CA ALA A 84 7.72 -14.01 6.96
C ALA A 84 8.91 -14.53 7.79
N SER A 85 9.00 -15.84 7.99
CA SER A 85 10.11 -16.46 8.73
C SER A 85 11.44 -16.30 8.00
N LEU A 86 11.45 -16.47 6.68
CA LEU A 86 12.64 -16.24 5.85
C LEU A 86 13.10 -14.78 5.94
N LEU A 87 12.17 -13.83 5.85
CA LEU A 87 12.50 -12.41 5.93
C LEU A 87 12.95 -11.98 7.33
N ARG A 88 12.42 -12.59 8.39
CA ARG A 88 12.96 -12.38 9.75
C ARG A 88 14.38 -12.91 9.88
N LYS A 89 14.67 -14.09 9.30
CA LYS A 89 15.99 -14.74 9.39
C LYS A 89 17.05 -14.02 8.55
N TYR A 90 16.74 -13.70 7.30
CA TYR A 90 17.72 -13.18 6.35
C TYR A 90 17.64 -11.66 6.15
N GLY A 91 16.53 -11.03 6.54
CA GLY A 91 16.32 -9.59 6.41
C GLY A 91 15.78 -9.15 5.05
N SER A 92 16.15 -9.84 3.96
CA SER A 92 15.67 -9.55 2.60
C SER A 92 15.73 -10.78 1.70
N LEU A 93 15.03 -10.71 0.57
CA LEU A 93 15.11 -11.72 -0.50
C LEU A 93 16.55 -11.90 -0.98
N GLU A 94 17.26 -10.81 -1.26
CA GLU A 94 18.65 -10.89 -1.78
C GLU A 94 19.58 -11.62 -0.80
N ARG A 95 19.45 -11.37 0.50
CA ARG A 95 20.25 -12.09 1.50
C ARG A 95 19.91 -13.56 1.59
N ALA A 96 18.63 -13.90 1.41
CA ALA A 96 18.22 -15.30 1.36
C ALA A 96 18.79 -16.02 0.12
N LEU A 97 18.77 -15.34 -1.05
CA LEU A 97 19.37 -15.84 -2.28
C LEU A 97 20.89 -16.02 -2.15
N ALA A 98 21.59 -15.02 -1.59
CA ALA A 98 23.02 -15.07 -1.31
C ALA A 98 23.40 -16.22 -0.36
N ALA A 99 22.50 -16.59 0.55
CA ALA A 99 22.66 -17.77 1.43
C ALA A 99 22.28 -19.10 0.74
N GLY A 100 22.17 -19.11 -0.59
CA GLY A 100 21.89 -20.30 -1.39
C GLY A 100 20.42 -20.75 -1.39
N ARG A 101 19.50 -19.95 -0.82
CA ARG A 101 18.07 -20.28 -0.90
C ARG A 101 17.55 -19.97 -2.30
N PHE A 102 16.72 -20.87 -2.85
CA PHE A 102 16.06 -20.69 -4.15
C PHE A 102 17.00 -20.39 -5.33
N ALA A 103 18.24 -20.88 -5.32
CA ALA A 103 19.25 -20.57 -6.33
C ALA A 103 18.78 -20.78 -7.77
N GLN A 104 17.97 -21.83 -8.02
CA GLN A 104 17.44 -22.16 -9.35
C GLN A 104 16.31 -21.20 -9.82
N HIS A 105 15.72 -20.42 -8.91
CA HIS A 105 14.61 -19.52 -9.18
C HIS A 105 14.93 -18.07 -8.80
N ALA A 106 16.21 -17.75 -8.62
CA ALA A 106 16.64 -16.45 -8.13
C ALA A 106 16.17 -15.29 -9.01
N ASP A 107 16.30 -15.43 -10.33
CA ASP A 107 15.93 -14.38 -11.28
C ASP A 107 14.43 -14.19 -11.39
N GLU A 108 13.65 -15.27 -11.31
CA GLU A 108 12.18 -15.20 -11.25
C GLU A 108 11.72 -14.45 -9.98
N LEU A 109 12.28 -14.76 -8.84
CA LEU A 109 11.94 -14.09 -7.58
C LEU A 109 12.32 -12.62 -7.58
N ARG A 110 13.45 -12.26 -8.20
CA ARG A 110 13.83 -10.85 -8.41
C ARG A 110 12.85 -10.13 -9.32
N LEU A 111 12.40 -10.79 -10.39
CA LEU A 111 11.37 -10.25 -11.29
C LEU A 111 10.08 -10.02 -10.52
N TYR A 112 9.60 -10.99 -9.74
CA TYR A 112 8.39 -10.85 -8.92
C TYR A 112 8.50 -9.69 -7.93
N ARG A 113 9.64 -9.55 -7.26
CA ARG A 113 9.90 -8.40 -6.38
C ARG A 113 9.85 -7.08 -7.15
N THR A 114 10.44 -7.03 -8.34
CA THR A 114 10.44 -5.81 -9.18
C THR A 114 9.02 -5.42 -9.55
N VAL A 115 8.19 -6.37 -9.97
CA VAL A 115 6.77 -6.14 -10.30
C VAL A 115 5.99 -5.64 -9.08
N ALA A 116 6.21 -6.24 -7.90
CA ALA A 116 5.54 -5.85 -6.66
C ALA A 116 6.07 -4.53 -6.06
N THR A 117 7.19 -3.99 -6.54
CA THR A 117 7.80 -2.78 -5.97
C THR A 117 7.22 -1.52 -6.58
N MET A 118 6.59 -0.68 -5.78
CA MET A 118 6.09 0.62 -6.22
C MET A 118 7.22 1.62 -6.46
N ASP A 119 7.18 2.30 -7.61
CA ASP A 119 8.09 3.40 -7.91
C ASP A 119 7.74 4.63 -7.07
N ARG A 120 8.57 4.92 -6.08
CA ARG A 120 8.43 6.09 -5.19
C ARG A 120 9.03 7.36 -5.78
N THR A 121 9.69 7.26 -6.93
CA THR A 121 10.39 8.35 -7.61
C THR A 121 9.71 8.81 -8.89
N ALA A 122 8.60 8.19 -9.25
CA ALA A 122 7.81 8.55 -10.43
C ALA A 122 7.58 10.07 -10.48
N PRO A 123 7.81 10.73 -11.62
CA PRO A 123 7.64 12.16 -11.75
C PRO A 123 6.17 12.53 -11.62
N LEU A 124 5.87 13.39 -10.65
CA LEU A 124 4.52 13.89 -10.42
C LEU A 124 4.47 15.39 -10.72
N PRO A 125 3.35 15.89 -11.26
CA PRO A 125 3.15 17.32 -11.39
C PRO A 125 3.15 17.97 -9.99
N ARG A 126 3.52 19.25 -9.92
CA ARG A 126 3.45 19.99 -8.66
C ARG A 126 1.99 20.06 -8.20
N LEU A 127 1.70 19.40 -7.11
CA LEU A 127 0.38 19.48 -6.48
C LEU A 127 0.24 20.84 -5.78
N ARG A 128 -0.88 21.54 -6.01
CA ARG A 128 -1.23 22.77 -5.32
C ARG A 128 -1.93 22.45 -4.02
N ASN A 129 -1.74 23.31 -3.01
CA ASN A 129 -2.60 23.27 -1.83
C ASN A 129 -3.94 23.91 -2.21
N GLU A 130 -4.97 23.07 -2.30
CA GLU A 130 -6.32 23.51 -2.61
C GLU A 130 -7.25 23.14 -1.46
N ALA A 131 -8.12 24.07 -1.10
CA ALA A 131 -9.20 23.76 -0.18
C ALA A 131 -10.21 22.82 -0.87
N PRO A 132 -10.78 21.85 -0.14
CA PRO A 132 -11.79 20.99 -0.71
C PRO A 132 -13.01 21.78 -1.21
N GLN A 133 -13.45 21.49 -2.42
CA GLN A 133 -14.62 22.13 -3.03
C GLN A 133 -15.88 21.29 -2.80
N TRP A 134 -16.30 21.15 -1.54
CA TRP A 134 -17.40 20.28 -1.13
C TRP A 134 -18.71 20.58 -1.84
N ALA A 135 -19.07 21.86 -2.03
CA ALA A 135 -20.28 22.27 -2.74
C ALA A 135 -20.29 21.75 -4.18
N ARG A 136 -19.19 21.95 -4.91
CA ARG A 136 -19.04 21.48 -6.28
C ARG A 136 -19.06 19.95 -6.34
N ALA A 137 -18.40 19.27 -5.43
CA ALA A 137 -18.38 17.81 -5.34
C ALA A 137 -19.79 17.26 -5.05
N SER A 138 -20.56 17.91 -4.14
CA SER A 138 -21.94 17.52 -3.87
C SER A 138 -22.85 17.70 -5.08
N ALA A 139 -22.76 18.84 -5.77
CA ALA A 139 -23.54 19.10 -6.97
C ALA A 139 -23.23 18.08 -8.09
N LEU A 140 -21.97 17.72 -8.28
CA LEU A 140 -21.57 16.69 -9.25
C LEU A 140 -22.10 15.31 -8.88
N ALA A 141 -22.00 14.92 -7.60
CA ALA A 141 -22.56 13.66 -7.11
C ALA A 141 -24.08 13.60 -7.31
N GLN A 142 -24.79 14.72 -7.06
CA GLN A 142 -26.23 14.83 -7.31
C GLN A 142 -26.57 14.66 -8.80
N ALA A 143 -25.83 15.32 -9.68
CA ALA A 143 -26.02 15.20 -11.14
C ALA A 143 -25.81 13.76 -11.66
N TRP A 144 -25.00 12.97 -10.99
CA TRP A 144 -24.78 11.56 -11.31
C TRP A 144 -25.70 10.59 -10.58
N GLY A 145 -26.70 11.08 -9.83
CA GLY A 145 -27.64 10.26 -9.08
C GLY A 145 -27.05 9.60 -7.83
N LEU A 146 -25.87 10.02 -7.38
CA LEU A 146 -25.20 9.53 -6.19
C LEU A 146 -25.70 10.25 -4.94
N THR A 147 -26.99 10.12 -4.64
CA THR A 147 -27.71 10.90 -3.63
C THR A 147 -27.11 10.80 -2.22
N GLN A 148 -26.74 9.58 -1.79
CA GLN A 148 -26.10 9.37 -0.48
C GLN A 148 -24.74 10.07 -0.39
N LEU A 149 -23.92 10.01 -1.45
CA LEU A 149 -22.65 10.70 -1.50
C LEU A 149 -22.85 12.21 -1.48
N ALA A 150 -23.79 12.72 -2.28
CA ALA A 150 -24.14 14.14 -2.30
C ALA A 150 -24.54 14.67 -0.90
N SER A 151 -25.40 13.95 -0.19
CA SER A 151 -25.82 14.30 1.18
C SER A 151 -24.64 14.32 2.15
N ARG A 152 -23.74 13.35 2.09
CA ARG A 152 -22.52 13.31 2.93
C ARG A 152 -21.56 14.46 2.63
N LEU A 153 -21.38 14.83 1.37
CA LEU A 153 -20.55 15.97 0.95
C LEU A 153 -21.16 17.31 1.40
N THR A 154 -22.50 17.45 1.35
CA THR A 154 -23.20 18.64 1.85
C THR A 154 -23.01 18.80 3.36
N ALA A 155 -23.06 17.71 4.13
CA ALA A 155 -22.80 17.76 5.57
C ALA A 155 -21.40 18.28 5.92
N LEU A 156 -20.39 18.02 5.07
CA LEU A 156 -19.04 18.55 5.26
C LEU A 156 -18.94 20.07 5.07
N LEU A 157 -19.85 20.69 4.30
CA LEU A 157 -19.92 22.16 4.19
C LEU A 157 -20.31 22.84 5.51
N GLN A 158 -21.08 22.14 6.33
CA GLN A 158 -21.57 22.66 7.61
C GLN A 158 -20.60 22.36 8.78
N ALA A 159 -19.67 21.41 8.57
CA ALA A 159 -18.74 20.93 9.59
C ALA A 159 -17.38 21.66 9.59
N VAL A 160 -17.10 22.49 8.58
CA VAL A 160 -15.86 23.28 8.52
C VAL A 160 -16.13 24.64 9.13
N PRO A 161 -15.49 24.99 10.26
CA PRO A 161 -15.62 26.29 10.89
C PRO A 161 -15.03 27.41 10.06
#